data_54926237471e04277010fa4a690290e9
#
_entry.id   54926237471e04277010fa4a690290e9
#
_cell.length_a   1.000
_cell.length_b   1.000
_cell.length_c   1.000
_cell.angle_alpha   90.00
_cell.angle_beta   90.00
_cell.angle_gamma   90.00
#
_symmetry.space_group_name_H-M   'P 1'
#
loop_
_entity.id
_entity.type
_entity.pdbx_description
1 polymer ?
#
loop_
_entity_poly.entity_id
_entity_poly.type
_entity_poly.pdbx_seq_one_letter_code
_entity_poly.pdbx_strand_id
1 'polypeptide(L)'
;ERGMSLIYKIAALWAGNEGSFLIWLFILNVCGLFIINKKDKFETPVLASIILAQVFILAILLVKNPFTYVWNYFPGEMQPGEIPGDGNGMNPLLLDPWMVAHPPVLFLGYASSTVIFGYAIAALINREYDEWIKPAYQWLLFSTLTLGIGIFMGGYWAYKVLGWGGYWG
;
A
#
# COMPACT_ATOMS: atom_id res chain seq x y z
N GLU A 1 -2.44 9.58 -20.67
CA GLU A 1 -3.10 10.74 -21.29
C GLU A 1 -2.37 12.01 -20.87
N ARG A 2 -1.87 12.77 -21.87
CA ARG A 2 -1.05 13.98 -21.63
C ARG A 2 -1.86 15.10 -20.97
N GLY A 3 -3.14 15.21 -21.29
CA GLY A 3 -4.06 16.23 -20.75
C GLY A 3 -4.49 16.02 -19.30
N MET A 4 -4.24 14.84 -18.72
CA MET A 4 -4.62 14.52 -17.34
C MET A 4 -3.82 15.34 -16.32
N SER A 5 -4.45 15.83 -15.25
CA SER A 5 -3.76 16.63 -14.22
C SER A 5 -2.69 15.80 -13.50
N LEU A 6 -1.65 16.47 -12.98
CA LEU A 6 -0.50 15.81 -12.33
C LEU A 6 -0.92 14.89 -11.18
N ILE A 7 -1.90 15.29 -10.38
CA ILE A 7 -2.36 14.51 -9.22
C ILE A 7 -2.92 13.15 -9.66
N TYR A 8 -3.68 13.10 -10.76
CA TYR A 8 -4.21 11.84 -11.29
C TYR A 8 -3.14 11.02 -12.01
N LYS A 9 -2.12 11.66 -12.63
CA LYS A 9 -0.95 10.94 -13.18
C LYS A 9 -0.18 10.22 -12.06
N ILE A 10 -0.01 10.88 -10.91
CA ILE A 10 0.61 10.26 -9.74
C ILE A 10 -0.30 9.16 -9.18
N ALA A 11 -1.61 9.41 -9.06
CA ALA A 11 -2.57 8.44 -8.58
C ALA A 11 -2.67 7.20 -9.47
N ALA A 12 -2.41 7.32 -10.76
CA ALA A 12 -2.37 6.18 -11.68
C ALA A 12 -1.36 5.11 -11.24
N LEU A 13 -0.33 5.48 -10.46
CA LEU A 13 0.62 4.52 -9.90
C LEU A 13 -0.07 3.47 -9.02
N TRP A 14 -1.05 3.87 -8.21
CA TRP A 14 -1.77 2.96 -7.31
C TRP A 14 -3.21 2.67 -7.74
N ALA A 15 -3.64 3.18 -8.87
CA ALA A 15 -4.94 2.85 -9.44
C ALA A 15 -5.02 1.39 -9.93
N GLY A 16 -3.86 0.78 -10.23
CA GLY A 16 -3.73 -0.65 -10.53
C GLY A 16 -3.25 -1.47 -9.33
N ASN A 17 -3.50 -2.78 -9.39
CA ASN A 17 -3.12 -3.70 -8.32
C ASN A 17 -1.59 -3.73 -8.11
N GLU A 18 -0.83 -3.77 -9.20
CA GLU A 18 0.63 -3.87 -9.19
C GLU A 18 1.26 -2.65 -8.50
N GLY A 19 0.79 -1.46 -8.84
CA GLY A 19 1.26 -0.22 -8.23
C GLY A 19 0.85 -0.08 -6.76
N SER A 20 -0.31 -0.62 -6.39
CA SER A 20 -0.78 -0.69 -5.00
C SER A 20 0.16 -1.54 -4.14
N PHE A 21 0.59 -2.72 -4.61
CA PHE A 21 1.60 -3.53 -3.91
C PHE A 21 2.95 -2.82 -3.81
N LEU A 22 3.34 -2.06 -4.84
CA LEU A 22 4.59 -1.30 -4.83
C LEU A 22 4.57 -0.19 -3.77
N ILE A 23 3.46 0.54 -3.63
CA ILE A 23 3.29 1.56 -2.58
C ILE A 23 3.29 0.92 -1.19
N TRP A 24 2.63 -0.21 -1.02
CA TRP A 24 2.63 -0.93 0.25
C TRP A 24 4.04 -1.37 0.65
N LEU A 25 4.80 -1.94 -0.30
CA LEU A 25 6.21 -2.29 -0.10
C LEU A 25 7.03 -1.06 0.29
N PHE A 26 6.83 0.08 -0.38
CA PHE A 26 7.51 1.33 -0.04
C PHE A 26 7.21 1.79 1.39
N ILE A 27 5.93 1.78 1.80
CA ILE A 27 5.53 2.20 3.15
C ILE A 27 6.08 1.24 4.22
N LEU A 28 6.14 -0.08 3.95
CA LEU A 28 6.80 -1.05 4.84
C LEU A 28 8.29 -0.72 5.04
N ASN A 29 9.00 -0.30 3.98
CA ASN A 29 10.38 0.17 4.12
C ASN A 29 10.47 1.41 5.02
N VAL A 30 9.58 2.38 4.84
CA VAL A 30 9.50 3.56 5.70
C VAL A 30 9.25 3.17 7.16
N CYS A 31 8.32 2.24 7.42
CA CYS A 31 8.08 1.71 8.77
C CYS A 31 9.36 1.07 9.35
N GLY A 32 10.08 0.27 8.54
CA GLY A 32 11.36 -0.32 8.94
C GLY A 32 12.39 0.72 9.37
N LEU A 33 12.49 1.87 8.67
CA LEU A 33 13.40 2.95 9.04
C LEU A 33 13.09 3.54 10.44
N PHE A 34 11.84 3.56 10.87
CA PHE A 34 11.46 3.98 12.23
C PHE A 34 11.80 2.95 13.31
N ILE A 35 12.01 1.69 12.92
CA ILE A 35 12.39 0.61 13.86
C ILE A 35 13.92 0.50 13.97
N ILE A 36 14.65 0.71 12.87
CA ILE A 36 16.12 0.66 12.87
C ILE A 36 16.70 1.63 13.92
N ASN A 37 17.70 1.16 14.66
CA ASN A 37 18.41 1.91 15.71
C ASN A 37 17.59 2.20 16.98
N LYS A 38 16.48 1.54 17.20
CA LYS A 38 15.78 1.57 18.50
C LYS A 38 16.65 1.02 19.64
N LYS A 39 17.62 0.14 19.29
CA LYS A 39 18.58 -0.50 20.21
C LYS A 39 17.88 -1.21 21.38
N ASP A 40 16.72 -1.76 21.12
CA ASP A 40 15.97 -2.57 22.07
C ASP A 40 15.93 -4.05 21.62
N LYS A 41 15.55 -4.92 22.55
CA LYS A 41 15.49 -6.37 22.30
C LYS A 41 14.45 -6.78 21.24
N PHE A 42 13.52 -5.91 20.87
CA PHE A 42 12.48 -6.17 19.90
C PHE A 42 12.88 -5.78 18.48
N GLU A 43 13.91 -4.93 18.30
CA GLU A 43 14.30 -4.39 16.99
C GLU A 43 14.48 -5.50 15.94
N THR A 44 15.36 -6.45 16.21
CA THR A 44 15.70 -7.52 15.24
C THR A 44 14.51 -8.40 14.87
N PRO A 45 13.69 -8.94 15.79
CA PRO A 45 12.53 -9.74 15.42
C PRO A 45 11.43 -8.93 14.72
N VAL A 46 11.24 -7.66 15.07
CA VAL A 46 10.28 -6.78 14.38
C VAL A 46 10.72 -6.54 12.93
N LEU A 47 12.01 -6.20 12.72
CA LEU A 47 12.56 -6.03 11.37
C LEU A 47 12.47 -7.33 10.55
N ALA A 48 12.74 -8.48 11.16
CA ALA A 48 12.59 -9.77 10.49
C ALA A 48 11.14 -10.01 10.03
N SER A 49 10.15 -9.65 10.84
CA SER A 49 8.73 -9.75 10.49
C SER A 49 8.36 -8.82 9.34
N ILE A 50 8.88 -7.57 9.33
CA ILE A 50 8.68 -6.62 8.23
C ILE A 50 9.32 -7.16 6.94
N ILE A 51 10.55 -7.67 7.01
CA ILE A 51 11.27 -8.24 5.86
C ILE A 51 10.50 -9.44 5.31
N LEU A 52 9.97 -10.31 6.16
CA LEU A 52 9.16 -11.45 5.71
C LEU A 52 7.91 -10.99 4.94
N ALA A 53 7.20 -9.97 5.42
CA ALA A 53 6.08 -9.37 4.69
C ALA A 53 6.52 -8.76 3.35
N GLN A 54 7.67 -8.08 3.32
CA GLN A 54 8.24 -7.52 2.10
C GLN A 54 8.61 -8.60 1.08
N VAL A 55 9.20 -9.71 1.52
CA VAL A 55 9.52 -10.86 0.65
C VAL A 55 8.26 -11.43 0.02
N PHE A 56 7.18 -11.55 0.79
CA PHE A 56 5.90 -12.00 0.27
C PHE A 56 5.32 -11.04 -0.79
N ILE A 57 5.34 -9.74 -0.54
CA ILE A 57 4.88 -8.72 -1.51
C ILE A 57 5.77 -8.73 -2.77
N LEU A 58 7.09 -8.86 -2.61
CA LEU A 58 8.03 -8.97 -3.74
C LEU A 58 7.74 -10.21 -4.58
N ALA A 59 7.41 -11.34 -3.96
CA ALA A 59 7.03 -12.55 -4.70
C ALA A 59 5.75 -12.32 -5.55
N ILE A 60 4.77 -11.56 -5.02
CA ILE A 60 3.60 -11.16 -5.81
C ILE A 60 4.01 -10.26 -6.97
N LEU A 61 4.88 -9.27 -6.73
CA LEU A 61 5.35 -8.33 -7.76
C LEU A 61 6.21 -8.98 -8.85
N LEU A 62 6.86 -10.11 -8.57
CA LEU A 62 7.55 -10.90 -9.60
C LEU A 62 6.57 -11.54 -10.59
N VAL A 63 5.39 -11.94 -10.13
CA VAL A 63 4.32 -12.50 -10.97
C VAL A 63 3.50 -11.40 -11.63
N LYS A 64 3.20 -10.34 -10.88
CA LYS A 64 2.43 -9.15 -11.30
C LYS A 64 3.39 -7.96 -11.44
N ASN A 65 4.18 -7.97 -12.51
CA ASN A 65 5.24 -6.99 -12.70
C ASN A 65 4.68 -5.59 -13.06
N PRO A 66 4.85 -4.57 -12.20
CA PRO A 66 4.39 -3.21 -12.48
C PRO A 66 5.19 -2.51 -13.60
N PHE A 67 6.33 -3.06 -13.99
CA PHE A 67 7.23 -2.52 -15.02
C PHE A 67 7.14 -3.27 -16.34
N THR A 68 6.04 -3.97 -16.59
CA THR A 68 5.80 -4.65 -17.86
C THR A 68 5.68 -3.62 -19.00
N TYR A 69 6.34 -3.89 -20.09
CA TYR A 69 6.28 -3.01 -21.26
C TYR A 69 4.87 -2.92 -21.84
N VAL A 70 4.51 -1.75 -22.34
CA VAL A 70 3.16 -1.46 -22.85
C VAL A 70 2.76 -2.39 -24.01
N TRP A 71 3.67 -2.77 -24.90
CA TRP A 71 3.42 -3.72 -26.00
C TRP A 71 3.12 -5.15 -25.53
N ASN A 72 3.47 -5.52 -24.30
CA ASN A 72 3.08 -6.78 -23.69
C ASN A 72 1.64 -6.77 -23.17
N TYR A 73 1.11 -5.57 -22.84
CA TYR A 73 -0.30 -5.41 -22.45
C TYR A 73 -1.24 -5.39 -23.66
N PHE A 74 -0.73 -4.98 -24.84
CA PHE A 74 -1.51 -4.85 -26.07
C PHE A 74 -0.88 -5.71 -27.20
N PRO A 75 -0.86 -7.06 -27.03
CA PRO A 75 -0.26 -7.95 -28.00
C PRO A 75 -1.02 -7.88 -29.33
N GLY A 76 -0.29 -7.60 -30.42
CA GLY A 76 -0.87 -7.45 -31.77
C GLY A 76 -1.31 -6.03 -32.14
N GLU A 77 -1.39 -5.11 -31.18
CA GLU A 77 -1.70 -3.69 -31.43
C GLU A 77 -0.44 -2.84 -31.46
N MET A 78 0.61 -3.26 -30.77
CA MET A 78 1.87 -2.53 -30.66
C MET A 78 3.07 -3.44 -30.92
N GLN A 79 4.09 -2.90 -31.58
CA GLN A 79 5.35 -3.61 -31.79
C GLN A 79 6.34 -3.39 -30.63
N PRO A 80 7.25 -4.37 -30.36
CA PRO A 80 8.29 -4.19 -29.37
C PRO A 80 9.14 -2.94 -29.64
N GLY A 81 9.26 -2.06 -28.64
CA GLY A 81 9.98 -0.78 -28.73
C GLY A 81 9.12 0.39 -29.21
N GLU A 82 7.88 0.18 -29.58
CA GLU A 82 6.96 1.25 -29.95
C GLU A 82 6.52 2.05 -28.73
N ILE A 83 6.61 3.37 -28.81
CA ILE A 83 6.17 4.29 -27.76
C ILE A 83 4.88 4.94 -28.24
N PRO A 84 3.76 4.75 -27.53
CA PRO A 84 2.49 5.38 -27.91
C PRO A 84 2.60 6.91 -27.81
N GLY A 85 2.00 7.61 -28.75
CA GLY A 85 1.96 9.07 -28.78
C GLY A 85 1.28 9.70 -27.57
N ASP A 86 0.29 8.99 -27.01
CA ASP A 86 -0.41 9.32 -25.75
C ASP A 86 -0.86 8.04 -25.05
N GLY A 87 -1.22 8.13 -23.77
CA GLY A 87 -1.80 7.02 -23.00
C GLY A 87 -3.33 7.08 -22.98
N ASN A 88 -3.97 5.94 -22.70
CA ASN A 88 -5.44 5.82 -22.64
C ASN A 88 -6.08 6.55 -21.45
N GLY A 89 -5.26 7.06 -20.51
CA GLY A 89 -5.74 7.67 -19.27
C GLY A 89 -6.21 6.65 -18.23
N MET A 90 -6.84 7.16 -17.18
CA MET A 90 -7.47 6.34 -16.14
C MET A 90 -8.96 6.15 -16.45
N ASN A 91 -9.53 5.05 -15.93
CA ASN A 91 -10.97 4.88 -15.92
C ASN A 91 -11.64 6.12 -15.29
N PRO A 92 -12.66 6.72 -15.92
CA PRO A 92 -13.34 7.90 -15.39
C PRO A 92 -13.84 7.77 -13.94
N LEU A 93 -14.23 6.58 -13.50
CA LEU A 93 -14.64 6.29 -12.12
C LEU A 93 -13.49 6.47 -11.11
N LEU A 94 -12.24 6.40 -11.56
CA LEU A 94 -11.04 6.59 -10.74
C LEU A 94 -10.57 8.06 -10.69
N LEU A 95 -11.15 8.95 -11.52
CA LEU A 95 -10.85 10.37 -11.55
C LEU A 95 -11.63 11.13 -10.46
N ASP A 96 -11.43 10.73 -9.21
CA ASP A 96 -12.09 11.30 -8.03
C ASP A 96 -11.07 11.54 -6.90
N PRO A 97 -11.12 12.67 -6.17
CA PRO A 97 -10.18 12.99 -5.10
C PRO A 97 -10.16 11.94 -3.96
N TRP A 98 -11.29 11.32 -3.66
CA TRP A 98 -11.38 10.29 -2.62
C TRP A 98 -10.64 9.01 -3.03
N MET A 99 -10.77 8.63 -4.31
CA MET A 99 -10.00 7.52 -4.88
C MET A 99 -8.48 7.82 -4.86
N VAL A 100 -8.08 9.06 -5.10
CA VAL A 100 -6.67 9.45 -5.04
C VAL A 100 -6.11 9.27 -3.63
N ALA A 101 -6.85 9.70 -2.61
CA ALA A 101 -6.34 9.80 -1.24
C ALA A 101 -6.50 8.52 -0.41
N HIS A 102 -7.60 7.75 -0.59
CA HIS A 102 -7.88 6.62 0.30
C HIS A 102 -6.88 5.46 0.23
N PRO A 103 -6.35 5.02 -0.95
CA PRO A 103 -5.45 3.87 -0.96
C PRO A 103 -4.12 4.12 -0.22
N PRO A 104 -3.41 5.26 -0.41
CA PRO A 104 -2.23 5.55 0.39
C PRO A 104 -2.49 5.55 1.90
N VAL A 105 -3.64 6.11 2.34
CA VAL A 105 -4.02 6.12 3.76
C VAL A 105 -4.27 4.71 4.28
N LEU A 106 -4.93 3.84 3.51
CA LEU A 106 -5.09 2.42 3.86
C LEU A 106 -3.75 1.69 3.99
N PHE A 107 -2.83 1.92 3.05
CA PHE A 107 -1.52 1.25 3.07
C PHE A 107 -0.65 1.70 4.24
N LEU A 108 -0.79 2.95 4.73
CA LEU A 108 -0.19 3.38 6.00
C LEU A 108 -0.70 2.49 7.16
N GLY A 109 -1.98 2.23 7.20
CA GLY A 109 -2.58 1.37 8.21
C GLY A 109 -2.14 -0.10 8.10
N TYR A 110 -2.12 -0.67 6.91
CA TYR A 110 -1.67 -2.06 6.69
C TYR A 110 -0.19 -2.23 7.05
N ALA A 111 0.67 -1.32 6.63
CA ALA A 111 2.09 -1.38 6.97
C ALA A 111 2.32 -1.24 8.48
N SER A 112 1.59 -0.35 9.15
CA SER A 112 1.65 -0.18 10.61
C SER A 112 1.16 -1.42 11.36
N SER A 113 0.12 -2.11 10.86
CA SER A 113 -0.36 -3.39 11.40
C SER A 113 0.71 -4.48 11.35
N THR A 114 1.52 -4.49 10.28
CA THR A 114 2.66 -5.42 10.17
C THR A 114 3.70 -5.16 11.27
N VAL A 115 3.93 -3.91 11.64
CA VAL A 115 4.84 -3.57 12.76
C VAL A 115 4.29 -4.10 14.09
N ILE A 116 2.99 -3.92 14.35
CA ILE A 116 2.33 -4.43 15.56
C ILE A 116 2.47 -5.97 15.63
N PHE A 117 2.19 -6.63 14.52
CA PHE A 117 2.39 -8.08 14.41
C PHE A 117 3.84 -8.47 14.69
N GLY A 118 4.81 -7.71 14.16
CA GLY A 118 6.22 -7.91 14.45
C GLY A 118 6.57 -7.81 15.93
N TYR A 119 6.02 -6.82 16.64
CA TYR A 119 6.18 -6.72 18.10
C TYR A 119 5.57 -7.90 18.86
N ALA A 120 4.40 -8.39 18.44
CA ALA A 120 3.79 -9.57 19.04
C ALA A 120 4.66 -10.82 18.84
N ILE A 121 5.19 -11.04 17.64
CA ILE A 121 6.12 -12.14 17.36
C ILE A 121 7.42 -11.98 18.16
N ALA A 122 7.96 -10.77 18.26
CA ALA A 122 9.14 -10.48 19.05
C ALA A 122 8.92 -10.79 20.54
N ALA A 123 7.75 -10.47 21.06
CA ALA A 123 7.36 -10.80 22.44
C ALA A 123 7.35 -12.31 22.70
N LEU A 124 6.81 -13.10 21.76
CA LEU A 124 6.80 -14.56 21.84
C LEU A 124 8.22 -15.15 21.78
N ILE A 125 9.06 -14.66 20.86
CA ILE A 125 10.44 -15.11 20.70
C ILE A 125 11.27 -14.82 21.96
N ASN A 126 11.16 -13.60 22.50
CA ASN A 126 11.92 -13.15 23.64
C ASN A 126 11.30 -13.55 24.99
N ARG A 127 10.09 -14.14 25.00
CA ARG A 127 9.29 -14.47 26.19
C ARG A 127 9.01 -13.24 27.08
N GLU A 128 8.76 -12.08 26.45
CA GLU A 128 8.54 -10.78 27.08
C GLU A 128 7.11 -10.30 26.79
N TYR A 129 6.15 -10.81 27.56
CA TYR A 129 4.73 -10.70 27.25
C TYR A 129 4.09 -9.34 27.61
N ASP A 130 4.76 -8.52 28.41
CA ASP A 130 4.21 -7.24 28.87
C ASP A 130 4.93 -6.03 28.23
N GLU A 131 6.23 -6.08 28.08
CA GLU A 131 7.05 -4.93 27.67
C GLU A 131 6.85 -4.51 26.22
N TRP A 132 6.42 -5.41 25.34
CA TRP A 132 6.18 -5.12 23.92
C TRP A 132 4.96 -4.20 23.69
N ILE A 133 4.01 -4.18 24.64
CA ILE A 133 2.76 -3.43 24.51
C ILE A 133 3.03 -1.94 24.34
N LYS A 134 3.95 -1.39 25.14
CA LYS A 134 4.26 0.05 25.14
C LYS A 134 4.79 0.55 23.79
N PRO A 135 5.80 -0.04 23.15
CA PRO A 135 6.25 0.38 21.83
C PRO A 135 5.24 0.06 20.72
N ALA A 136 4.48 -1.05 20.81
CA ALA A 136 3.45 -1.41 19.85
C ALA A 136 2.23 -0.48 19.91
N TYR A 137 1.92 0.11 21.07
CA TYR A 137 0.70 0.90 21.27
C TYR A 137 0.61 2.13 20.34
N GLN A 138 1.73 2.83 20.11
CA GLN A 138 1.76 3.97 19.18
C GLN A 138 1.44 3.53 17.74
N TRP A 139 1.96 2.39 17.33
CA TRP A 139 1.67 1.80 16.02
C TRP A 139 0.21 1.34 15.92
N LEU A 140 -0.35 0.81 17.02
CA LEU A 140 -1.75 0.42 17.09
C LEU A 140 -2.68 1.63 16.89
N LEU A 141 -2.43 2.72 17.61
CA LEU A 141 -3.22 3.94 17.45
C LEU A 141 -3.12 4.50 16.03
N PHE A 142 -1.90 4.57 15.48
CA PHE A 142 -1.68 5.07 14.13
C PHE A 142 -2.36 4.17 13.08
N SER A 143 -2.22 2.85 13.20
CA SER A 143 -2.85 1.88 12.30
C SER A 143 -4.38 1.99 12.36
N THR A 144 -4.96 2.00 13.56
CA THR A 144 -6.41 2.11 13.74
C THR A 144 -6.96 3.40 13.14
N LEU A 145 -6.27 4.52 13.36
CA LEU A 145 -6.66 5.81 12.82
C LEU A 145 -6.61 5.82 11.28
N THR A 146 -5.49 5.39 10.71
CA THR A 146 -5.30 5.42 9.25
C THR A 146 -6.20 4.41 8.53
N LEU A 147 -6.38 3.20 9.07
CA LEU A 147 -7.35 2.24 8.53
C LEU A 147 -8.77 2.78 8.61
N GLY A 148 -9.19 3.33 9.77
CA GLY A 148 -10.52 3.89 9.94
C GLY A 148 -10.81 5.03 8.96
N ILE A 149 -9.89 5.98 8.83
CA ILE A 149 -10.01 7.08 7.86
C ILE A 149 -10.02 6.55 6.43
N GLY A 150 -9.09 5.64 6.08
CA GLY A 150 -8.98 5.09 4.74
C GLY A 150 -10.23 4.30 4.32
N ILE A 151 -10.78 3.47 5.21
CA ILE A 151 -12.02 2.72 4.96
C ILE A 151 -13.20 3.69 4.77
N PHE A 152 -13.31 4.72 5.65
CA PHE A 152 -14.37 5.71 5.51
C PHE A 152 -14.28 6.47 4.19
N MET A 153 -13.09 6.91 3.78
CA MET A 153 -12.85 7.59 2.51
C MET A 153 -13.21 6.71 1.31
N GLY A 154 -12.79 5.43 1.34
CA GLY A 154 -13.10 4.46 0.29
C GLY A 154 -14.59 4.13 0.22
N GLY A 155 -15.25 3.96 1.36
CA GLY A 155 -16.71 3.77 1.44
C GLY A 155 -17.48 4.97 0.90
N TYR A 156 -17.04 6.19 1.21
CA TYR A 156 -17.65 7.40 0.65
C TYR A 156 -17.47 7.52 -0.87
N TRP A 157 -16.27 7.19 -1.38
CA TRP A 157 -16.02 7.12 -2.81
C TRP A 157 -16.92 6.09 -3.49
N ALA A 158 -17.02 4.87 -2.93
CA ALA A 158 -17.89 3.83 -3.45
C ALA A 158 -19.35 4.25 -3.49
N TYR A 159 -19.85 4.87 -2.43
CA TYR A 159 -21.20 5.42 -2.37
C TYR A 159 -21.44 6.50 -3.44
N LYS A 160 -20.54 7.48 -3.52
CA LYS A 160 -20.71 8.67 -4.35
C LYS A 160 -20.48 8.41 -5.84
N VAL A 161 -19.47 7.58 -6.18
CA VAL A 161 -18.97 7.43 -7.55
C VAL A 161 -19.40 6.09 -8.16
N LEU A 162 -19.34 5.00 -7.39
CA LEU A 162 -19.71 3.67 -7.91
C LEU A 162 -21.21 3.40 -7.80
N GLY A 163 -21.95 4.24 -7.06
CA GLY A 163 -23.40 4.06 -6.86
C GLY A 163 -23.76 2.85 -5.99
N TRP A 164 -22.82 2.35 -5.17
CA TRP A 164 -23.11 1.29 -4.21
C TRP A 164 -24.04 1.80 -3.12
N GLY A 165 -25.11 1.09 -2.81
CA GLY A 165 -26.30 1.53 -2.08
C GLY A 165 -26.13 2.08 -0.66
N GLY A 166 -24.91 2.35 -0.21
CA GLY A 166 -24.55 2.93 1.08
C GLY A 166 -23.06 2.96 1.29
N TYR A 167 -22.61 3.55 2.43
CA TYR A 167 -21.18 3.62 2.78
C TYR A 167 -20.51 2.24 2.92
N TRP A 168 -21.29 1.18 3.05
CA TRP A 168 -20.86 -0.18 3.35
C TRP A 168 -21.50 -1.20 2.40
N GLY A 169 -22.00 -0.73 1.28
CA GLY A 169 -22.64 -1.57 0.27
C GLY A 169 -21.70 -2.44 -0.54
#